data_fa5f0ad5086df3a616b55c2c124a7527
#
_entry.id   fa5f0ad5086df3a616b55c2c124a7527
#
_cell.length_a   1.000
_cell.length_b   1.000
_cell.length_c   1.000
_cell.angle_alpha   90.00
_cell.angle_beta   90.00
_cell.angle_gamma   90.00
#
_symmetry.space_group_name_H-M   'P 1'
#
loop_
_entity.id
_entity.type
_entity.pdbx_description
1 polymer ?
#
loop_
_entity_poly.entity_id
_entity_poly.type
_entity_poly.pdbx_seq_one_letter_code
_entity_poly.pdbx_strand_id
1 'polypeptide(L)'
;MAISTSLRSGADFIRAETLIQNQERLADLNRQIATGERATTYGGLGSTRVQSISLRSDVSRLEAFQSSIQRVNIRVDITVLSLERLEEIRREGRDAISPNNFVDLGNGNTFTQQSTSLLLTETVALLNSQADGRYIFGGNDVLSQPVVDLDLILNGDAARAGLREVTDERLRADLGANGLGRLDLSIDPLTPTVVSLREDSATAFGFDIVSIDDDLSGVDVIFAAGEPATVDVDFAAQPEIGDTVRFFLNLPDGTQETITLTAGGQPSDPGAFAIGASEAETAANFEAVLRAEISRVASTELSAVSRLISADNFFNTEAGRLPQRIDTSGGLPETATGLVDATAQDTVFYYTGQNDANDPRVGLTARVDETISVNYGLRANEEALRNNLATLAAFSIADFTSGTNQENQAAYAALASRANDALAIRVSEPSIQSVIQEIAGIQAIAGNADQRHTIAINALDGIREDIERADPTEVALQLLGLQTAIEASFSASARISELSLLEFI
;
A
#
# COMPACT_ATOMS: atom_id res chain seq x y z
N MET A 1 49.68 -68.09 58.71
CA MET A 1 48.66 -67.10 59.20
C MET A 1 48.59 -65.84 58.40
N ALA A 2 49.49 -65.40 57.62
CA ALA A 2 49.46 -64.11 56.86
C ALA A 2 48.52 -64.14 55.64
N ILE A 3 48.27 -65.28 55.00
CA ILE A 3 47.39 -65.33 53.79
C ILE A 3 45.91 -65.27 54.12
N SER A 4 45.52 -65.78 55.26
CA SER A 4 44.11 -65.74 55.69
C SER A 4 43.59 -64.35 56.14
N THR A 5 44.46 -63.51 56.65
CA THR A 5 44.16 -62.15 57.07
C THR A 5 44.08 -61.23 55.89
N SER A 6 44.81 -61.39 54.83
CA SER A 6 44.72 -60.57 53.61
C SER A 6 43.50 -60.92 52.76
N LEU A 7 43.05 -62.18 52.78
CA LEU A 7 41.80 -62.57 52.13
C LEU A 7 40.51 -62.06 52.86
N ARG A 8 40.55 -62.01 54.22
CA ARG A 8 39.45 -61.45 55.00
C ARG A 8 39.35 -59.92 54.83
N SER A 9 40.47 -59.18 54.85
CA SER A 9 40.46 -57.74 54.62
C SER A 9 39.97 -57.36 53.20
N GLY A 10 40.30 -58.15 52.20
CA GLY A 10 39.80 -57.98 50.83
C GLY A 10 38.29 -58.24 50.70
N ALA A 11 37.77 -59.27 51.35
CA ALA A 11 36.36 -59.58 51.33
C ALA A 11 35.49 -58.53 52.10
N ASP A 12 35.98 -57.99 53.19
CA ASP A 12 35.33 -56.94 53.95
C ASP A 12 35.37 -55.60 53.22
N PHE A 13 36.45 -55.28 52.52
CA PHE A 13 36.53 -54.13 51.64
C PHE A 13 35.53 -54.19 50.47
N ILE A 14 35.43 -55.35 49.78
CA ILE A 14 34.45 -55.54 48.69
C ILE A 14 33.03 -55.41 49.17
N ARG A 15 32.71 -55.89 50.41
CA ARG A 15 31.37 -55.76 51.01
C ARG A 15 31.03 -54.34 51.38
N ALA A 16 31.99 -53.59 51.94
CA ALA A 16 31.79 -52.19 52.29
C ALA A 16 31.57 -51.34 51.00
N GLU A 17 32.32 -51.60 49.96
CA GLU A 17 32.18 -50.95 48.64
C GLU A 17 30.81 -51.30 48.01
N THR A 18 30.34 -52.53 48.05
CA THR A 18 29.03 -52.97 47.57
C THR A 18 27.90 -52.30 48.36
N LEU A 19 28.06 -52.13 49.68
CA LEU A 19 27.04 -51.46 50.51
C LEU A 19 26.95 -49.97 50.19
N ILE A 20 28.09 -49.28 49.98
CA ILE A 20 28.16 -47.89 49.59
C ILE A 20 27.49 -47.70 48.22
N GLN A 21 27.81 -48.56 47.24
CA GLN A 21 27.19 -48.51 45.91
C GLN A 21 25.66 -48.74 45.96
N ASN A 22 25.21 -49.65 46.82
CA ASN A 22 23.77 -49.89 47.00
C ASN A 22 23.04 -48.72 47.67
N GLN A 23 23.70 -48.04 48.63
CA GLN A 23 23.15 -46.82 49.25
C GLN A 23 23.08 -45.66 48.26
N GLU A 24 24.13 -45.45 47.44
CA GLU A 24 24.11 -44.46 46.38
C GLU A 24 23.03 -44.72 45.34
N ARG A 25 22.84 -46.00 44.94
CA ARG A 25 21.77 -46.40 44.03
C ARG A 25 20.40 -46.21 44.63
N LEU A 26 20.22 -46.46 45.94
CA LEU A 26 18.96 -46.21 46.65
C LEU A 26 18.66 -44.71 46.68
N ALA A 27 19.63 -43.88 46.98
CA ALA A 27 19.45 -42.41 46.96
C ALA A 27 19.09 -41.90 45.57
N ASP A 28 19.71 -42.46 44.50
CA ASP A 28 19.41 -42.12 43.13
C ASP A 28 18.01 -42.54 42.71
N LEU A 29 17.55 -43.78 43.03
CA LEU A 29 16.20 -44.24 42.77
C LEU A 29 15.13 -43.41 43.52
N ASN A 30 15.37 -43.07 44.79
CA ASN A 30 14.50 -42.22 45.58
C ASN A 30 14.40 -40.81 44.94
N ARG A 31 15.50 -40.27 44.45
CA ARG A 31 15.51 -39.01 43.71
C ARG A 31 14.68 -39.11 42.41
N GLN A 32 14.85 -40.20 41.64
CA GLN A 32 14.11 -40.44 40.40
C GLN A 32 12.58 -40.50 40.67
N ILE A 33 12.16 -41.12 41.76
CA ILE A 33 10.74 -41.14 42.17
C ILE A 33 10.27 -39.74 42.56
N ALA A 34 11.09 -38.98 43.30
CA ALA A 34 10.72 -37.66 43.81
C ALA A 34 10.68 -36.60 42.71
N THR A 35 11.55 -36.68 41.72
CA THR A 35 11.67 -35.68 40.62
C THR A 35 10.95 -36.10 39.35
N GLY A 36 10.71 -37.41 39.15
CA GLY A 36 10.26 -37.97 37.88
C GLY A 36 11.30 -37.97 36.79
N GLU A 37 12.54 -37.54 37.08
CA GLU A 37 13.64 -37.46 36.14
C GLU A 37 14.60 -38.63 36.26
N ARG A 38 15.00 -39.22 35.13
CA ARG A 38 15.94 -40.31 35.07
C ARG A 38 17.34 -39.91 35.52
N ALA A 39 17.72 -38.67 35.20
CA ALA A 39 19.00 -38.10 35.59
C ALA A 39 18.93 -36.57 35.74
N THR A 40 19.67 -35.99 36.70
CA THR A 40 19.76 -34.55 36.90
C THR A 40 20.78 -33.88 36.00
N THR A 41 21.60 -34.65 35.33
CA THR A 41 22.65 -34.16 34.40
C THR A 41 22.64 -34.97 33.13
N TYR A 42 23.02 -34.37 32.03
CA TYR A 42 23.15 -35.10 30.76
C TYR A 42 24.14 -36.30 30.81
N GLY A 43 25.14 -36.21 31.67
CA GLY A 43 26.07 -37.35 31.90
C GLY A 43 25.37 -38.56 32.44
N GLY A 44 24.32 -38.41 33.27
CA GLY A 44 23.51 -39.48 33.85
C GLY A 44 22.60 -40.18 32.86
N LEU A 45 22.30 -39.59 31.69
CA LEU A 45 21.50 -40.24 30.66
C LEU A 45 22.27 -41.30 29.86
N GLY A 46 23.58 -41.43 30.03
CA GLY A 46 24.39 -42.45 29.36
C GLY A 46 24.38 -42.35 27.83
N SER A 47 24.00 -43.44 27.16
CA SER A 47 23.98 -43.51 25.68
C SER A 47 22.90 -42.61 25.03
N THR A 48 21.85 -42.25 25.73
CA THR A 48 20.76 -41.42 25.20
C THR A 48 21.01 -39.90 25.32
N ARG A 49 22.14 -39.52 25.94
CA ARG A 49 22.53 -38.10 26.13
C ARG A 49 22.54 -37.29 24.83
N VAL A 50 23.15 -37.85 23.79
CA VAL A 50 23.30 -37.17 22.49
C VAL A 50 21.93 -36.93 21.87
N GLN A 51 21.07 -37.93 21.95
CA GLN A 51 19.68 -37.82 21.44
C GLN A 51 18.86 -36.77 22.19
N SER A 52 18.92 -36.74 23.54
CA SER A 52 18.24 -35.72 24.36
C SER A 52 18.70 -34.31 23.99
N ILE A 53 20.02 -34.08 23.85
CA ILE A 53 20.56 -32.77 23.47
C ILE A 53 20.08 -32.36 22.05
N SER A 54 20.11 -33.31 21.09
CA SER A 54 19.61 -33.04 19.72
C SER A 54 18.14 -32.66 19.72
N LEU A 55 17.29 -33.41 20.41
CA LEU A 55 15.86 -33.13 20.50
C LEU A 55 15.58 -31.75 21.10
N ARG A 56 16.29 -31.37 22.16
CA ARG A 56 16.17 -30.01 22.74
C ARG A 56 16.60 -28.92 21.78
N SER A 57 17.67 -29.14 21.02
CA SER A 57 18.12 -28.20 19.99
C SER A 57 17.08 -28.05 18.88
N ASP A 58 16.46 -29.16 18.46
CA ASP A 58 15.43 -29.15 17.43
C ASP A 58 14.16 -28.44 17.92
N VAL A 59 13.70 -28.71 19.16
CA VAL A 59 12.58 -27.98 19.78
C VAL A 59 12.87 -26.49 19.86
N SER A 60 14.03 -26.08 20.39
CA SER A 60 14.39 -24.66 20.50
C SER A 60 14.45 -23.96 19.15
N ARG A 61 14.88 -24.65 18.08
CA ARG A 61 14.86 -24.11 16.72
C ARG A 61 13.45 -23.89 16.22
N LEU A 62 12.54 -24.84 16.43
CA LEU A 62 11.14 -24.72 16.05
C LEU A 62 10.42 -23.62 16.84
N GLU A 63 10.68 -23.49 18.13
CA GLU A 63 10.17 -22.40 18.98
C GLU A 63 10.65 -21.02 18.49
N ALA A 64 11.91 -20.94 18.01
CA ALA A 64 12.43 -19.72 17.41
C ALA A 64 11.66 -19.34 16.12
N PHE A 65 11.31 -20.33 15.27
CA PHE A 65 10.46 -20.08 14.12
C PHE A 65 9.04 -19.64 14.54
N GLN A 66 8.43 -20.29 15.53
CA GLN A 66 7.13 -19.86 16.06
C GLN A 66 7.16 -18.43 16.58
N SER A 67 8.20 -18.04 17.31
CA SER A 67 8.39 -16.65 17.75
C SER A 67 8.53 -15.67 16.57
N SER A 68 9.18 -16.10 15.50
CA SER A 68 9.27 -15.30 14.26
C SER A 68 7.89 -15.14 13.61
N ILE A 69 7.12 -16.24 13.49
CA ILE A 69 5.77 -16.25 12.93
C ILE A 69 4.84 -15.33 13.74
N GLN A 70 4.88 -15.39 15.06
CA GLN A 70 4.04 -14.54 15.92
C GLN A 70 4.30 -13.05 15.67
N ARG A 71 5.57 -12.64 15.54
CA ARG A 71 5.90 -11.24 15.21
C ARG A 71 5.42 -10.82 13.81
N VAL A 72 5.51 -11.73 12.83
CA VAL A 72 4.97 -11.50 11.48
C VAL A 72 3.46 -11.35 11.53
N ASN A 73 2.76 -12.27 12.22
CA ASN A 73 1.30 -12.25 12.30
C ASN A 73 0.78 -10.95 12.92
N ILE A 74 1.37 -10.48 14.03
CA ILE A 74 0.98 -9.20 14.64
C ILE A 74 1.10 -8.05 13.63
N ARG A 75 2.20 -8.01 12.87
CA ARG A 75 2.40 -6.96 11.87
C ARG A 75 1.43 -7.10 10.70
N VAL A 76 1.23 -8.32 10.20
CA VAL A 76 0.30 -8.61 9.12
C VAL A 76 -1.14 -8.28 9.51
N ASP A 77 -1.57 -8.63 10.73
CA ASP A 77 -2.92 -8.31 11.22
C ASP A 77 -3.18 -6.79 11.23
N ILE A 78 -2.24 -6.00 11.75
CA ILE A 78 -2.35 -4.53 11.74
C ILE A 78 -2.34 -4.00 10.30
N THR A 79 -1.53 -4.60 9.43
CA THR A 79 -1.47 -4.26 8.02
C THR A 79 -2.80 -4.50 7.31
N VAL A 80 -3.40 -5.68 7.50
CA VAL A 80 -4.71 -6.02 6.91
C VAL A 80 -5.79 -5.07 7.40
N LEU A 81 -5.86 -4.80 8.71
CA LEU A 81 -6.81 -3.83 9.26
C LEU A 81 -6.64 -2.42 8.67
N SER A 82 -5.40 -1.98 8.50
CA SER A 82 -5.12 -0.68 7.88
C SER A 82 -5.54 -0.63 6.41
N LEU A 83 -5.26 -1.70 5.66
CA LEU A 83 -5.66 -1.82 4.25
C LEU A 83 -7.19 -1.94 4.09
N GLU A 84 -7.87 -2.68 4.95
CA GLU A 84 -9.33 -2.77 4.97
C GLU A 84 -9.97 -1.41 5.22
N ARG A 85 -9.42 -0.62 6.16
CA ARG A 85 -9.90 0.74 6.41
C ARG A 85 -9.62 1.68 5.24
N LEU A 86 -8.45 1.57 4.58
CA LEU A 86 -8.14 2.33 3.36
C LEU A 86 -9.09 1.98 2.22
N GLU A 87 -9.48 0.72 2.07
CA GLU A 87 -10.48 0.29 1.09
C GLU A 87 -11.89 0.81 1.44
N GLU A 88 -12.23 0.88 2.71
CA GLU A 88 -13.47 1.51 3.16
C GLU A 88 -13.48 3.00 2.87
N ILE A 89 -12.38 3.71 3.17
CA ILE A 89 -12.20 5.13 2.81
C ILE A 89 -12.38 5.37 1.30
N ARG A 90 -11.81 4.50 0.46
CA ARG A 90 -12.02 4.57 -1.00
C ARG A 90 -13.50 4.49 -1.36
N ARG A 91 -14.26 3.57 -0.75
CA ARG A 91 -15.71 3.44 -0.98
C ARG A 91 -16.48 4.64 -0.45
N GLU A 92 -16.18 5.08 0.78
CA GLU A 92 -16.78 6.29 1.37
C GLU A 92 -16.51 7.53 0.51
N GLY A 93 -15.27 7.70 0.03
CA GLY A 93 -14.88 8.77 -0.88
C GLY A 93 -15.67 8.71 -2.19
N ARG A 94 -15.77 7.54 -2.79
CA ARG A 94 -16.55 7.32 -4.00
C ARG A 94 -18.05 7.61 -3.83
N ASP A 95 -18.62 7.22 -2.70
CA ASP A 95 -20.03 7.46 -2.39
C ASP A 95 -20.31 8.94 -2.11
N ALA A 96 -19.37 9.62 -1.45
CA ALA A 96 -19.47 11.07 -1.16
C ALA A 96 -19.29 11.91 -2.44
N ILE A 97 -18.32 11.55 -3.29
CA ILE A 97 -18.01 12.25 -4.55
C ILE A 97 -18.99 11.81 -5.63
N SER A 98 -20.14 12.49 -5.69
CA SER A 98 -21.15 12.27 -6.72
C SER A 98 -21.45 13.58 -7.45
N PRO A 99 -21.60 13.60 -8.78
CA PRO A 99 -21.88 14.81 -9.55
C PRO A 99 -23.10 15.63 -9.06
N ASN A 100 -24.04 14.96 -8.41
CA ASN A 100 -25.28 15.58 -7.93
C ASN A 100 -25.19 16.07 -6.48
N ASN A 101 -24.06 15.94 -5.80
CA ASN A 101 -23.89 16.27 -4.38
C ASN A 101 -23.28 17.66 -4.14
N PHE A 102 -23.44 18.60 -5.08
CA PHE A 102 -22.95 19.96 -4.90
C PHE A 102 -23.76 20.70 -3.83
N VAL A 103 -23.12 20.99 -2.70
CA VAL A 103 -23.66 21.81 -1.61
C VAL A 103 -22.59 22.78 -1.17
N ASP A 104 -22.71 24.03 -1.53
CA ASP A 104 -21.82 25.11 -1.09
C ASP A 104 -22.11 25.44 0.39
N LEU A 105 -21.08 25.47 1.22
CA LEU A 105 -21.16 25.83 2.64
C LEU A 105 -20.99 27.33 2.89
N GLY A 106 -20.74 28.13 1.85
CA GLY A 106 -20.57 29.59 1.94
C GLY A 106 -19.25 30.01 2.61
N ASN A 107 -18.33 29.07 2.83
CA ASN A 107 -16.98 29.31 3.41
C ASN A 107 -15.85 28.99 2.45
N GLY A 108 -16.12 28.92 1.16
CA GLY A 108 -15.15 28.55 0.13
C GLY A 108 -14.98 27.05 -0.10
N ASN A 109 -15.77 26.22 0.55
CA ASN A 109 -15.73 24.76 0.38
C ASN A 109 -17.14 24.19 0.21
N THR A 110 -17.22 23.03 -0.44
CA THR A 110 -18.43 22.21 -0.47
C THR A 110 -18.46 21.21 0.68
N PHE A 111 -19.65 20.71 1.01
CA PHE A 111 -19.80 19.65 2.01
C PHE A 111 -18.98 18.40 1.66
N THR A 112 -18.94 18.03 0.38
CA THR A 112 -18.16 16.89 -0.12
C THR A 112 -16.65 17.11 0.05
N GLN A 113 -16.15 18.33 -0.19
CA GLN A 113 -14.74 18.65 0.06
C GLN A 113 -14.37 18.55 1.54
N GLN A 114 -15.23 18.97 2.44
CA GLN A 114 -15.01 18.82 3.87
C GLN A 114 -14.95 17.32 4.25
N SER A 115 -15.84 16.50 3.72
CA SER A 115 -15.85 15.06 3.95
C SER A 115 -14.60 14.39 3.39
N THR A 116 -14.22 14.69 2.14
CA THR A 116 -13.02 14.13 1.51
C THR A 116 -11.73 14.57 2.20
N SER A 117 -11.67 15.78 2.74
CA SER A 117 -10.54 16.27 3.53
C SER A 117 -10.34 15.48 4.83
N LEU A 118 -11.44 15.06 5.48
CA LEU A 118 -11.39 14.17 6.65
C LEU A 118 -10.89 12.77 6.26
N LEU A 119 -11.41 12.19 5.18
CA LEU A 119 -10.97 10.90 4.65
C LEU A 119 -9.49 10.93 4.24
N LEU A 120 -9.04 12.03 3.64
CA LEU A 120 -7.63 12.24 3.28
C LEU A 120 -6.74 12.30 4.53
N THR A 121 -7.17 13.00 5.58
CA THR A 121 -6.45 13.06 6.86
C THR A 121 -6.31 11.68 7.48
N GLU A 122 -7.37 10.89 7.47
CA GLU A 122 -7.36 9.51 7.96
C GLU A 122 -6.46 8.62 7.09
N THR A 123 -6.50 8.78 5.76
CA THR A 123 -5.62 8.05 4.83
C THR A 123 -4.14 8.27 5.15
N VAL A 124 -3.72 9.52 5.33
CA VAL A 124 -2.32 9.83 5.68
C VAL A 124 -1.95 9.27 7.05
N ALA A 125 -2.85 9.32 8.03
CA ALA A 125 -2.64 8.73 9.34
C ALA A 125 -2.48 7.19 9.27
N LEU A 126 -3.29 6.50 8.47
CA LEU A 126 -3.20 5.06 8.24
C LEU A 126 -1.91 4.67 7.53
N LEU A 127 -1.49 5.43 6.51
CA LEU A 127 -0.22 5.20 5.81
C LEU A 127 1.01 5.42 6.71
N ASN A 128 0.85 6.14 7.83
CA ASN A 128 1.84 6.33 8.89
C ASN A 128 1.61 5.41 10.10
N SER A 129 0.78 4.37 9.97
CA SER A 129 0.53 3.44 11.06
C SER A 129 1.78 2.60 11.40
N GLN A 130 1.85 2.18 12.67
CA GLN A 130 2.97 1.43 13.21
C GLN A 130 2.49 0.10 13.80
N ALA A 131 3.34 -0.92 13.68
CA ALA A 131 3.24 -2.18 14.40
C ALA A 131 4.52 -2.37 15.22
N ASP A 132 4.38 -2.52 16.53
CA ASP A 132 5.51 -2.67 17.45
C ASP A 132 6.58 -1.55 17.30
N GLY A 133 6.11 -0.28 17.20
CA GLY A 133 6.96 0.90 17.05
C GLY A 133 7.68 1.01 15.70
N ARG A 134 7.26 0.26 14.69
CA ARG A 134 7.83 0.26 13.34
C ARG A 134 6.77 0.58 12.30
N TYR A 135 7.05 1.50 11.41
CA TYR A 135 6.15 1.85 10.32
C TYR A 135 5.90 0.68 9.38
N ILE A 136 4.65 0.56 8.91
CA ILE A 136 4.19 -0.55 8.07
C ILE A 136 4.46 -0.27 6.60
N PHE A 137 4.21 0.95 6.15
CA PHE A 137 4.18 1.33 4.75
C PHE A 137 5.47 2.00 4.25
N GLY A 138 6.58 1.83 4.97
CA GLY A 138 7.90 2.38 4.61
C GLY A 138 8.82 1.43 3.83
N GLY A 139 8.34 0.24 3.47
CA GLY A 139 9.19 -0.82 2.92
C GLY A 139 10.16 -1.34 4.00
N ASN A 140 11.47 -1.35 3.71
CA ASN A 140 12.52 -1.72 4.66
C ASN A 140 12.93 -0.57 5.61
N ASP A 141 12.55 0.68 5.30
CA ASP A 141 12.72 1.81 6.21
C ASP A 141 11.54 1.85 7.19
N VAL A 142 11.68 1.09 8.26
CA VAL A 142 10.64 0.92 9.28
C VAL A 142 10.74 1.90 10.45
N LEU A 143 11.78 2.74 10.48
CA LEU A 143 12.03 3.66 11.59
C LEU A 143 11.66 5.11 11.27
N SER A 144 11.63 5.46 9.99
CA SER A 144 11.27 6.79 9.50
C SER A 144 9.80 6.82 9.09
N GLN A 145 9.13 7.94 9.35
CA GLN A 145 7.75 8.17 8.92
C GLN A 145 7.69 8.13 7.39
N PRO A 146 6.89 7.22 6.78
CA PRO A 146 6.92 7.03 5.33
C PRO A 146 6.20 8.10 4.53
N VAL A 147 5.19 8.76 5.08
CA VAL A 147 4.41 9.81 4.43
C VAL A 147 4.52 11.09 5.24
N VAL A 148 4.93 12.19 4.60
CA VAL A 148 5.05 13.48 5.29
C VAL A 148 3.69 14.03 5.72
N ASP A 149 3.68 15.05 6.57
CA ASP A 149 2.44 15.60 7.10
C ASP A 149 1.53 16.16 6.00
N LEU A 150 0.21 15.96 6.15
CA LEU A 150 -0.79 16.35 5.17
C LEU A 150 -0.72 17.84 4.80
N ASP A 151 -0.50 18.71 5.77
CA ASP A 151 -0.38 20.15 5.51
C ASP A 151 0.79 20.46 4.57
N LEU A 152 1.93 19.80 4.79
CA LEU A 152 3.09 19.92 3.91
C LEU A 152 2.82 19.35 2.51
N ILE A 153 2.10 18.23 2.40
CA ILE A 153 1.69 17.66 1.12
C ILE A 153 0.84 18.66 0.32
N LEU A 154 -0.17 19.25 0.97
CA LEU A 154 -1.14 20.10 0.28
C LEU A 154 -0.60 21.49 0.00
N ASN A 155 0.05 22.11 0.97
CA ASN A 155 0.40 23.53 0.95
C ASN A 155 1.89 23.81 0.67
N GLY A 156 2.74 22.78 0.82
CA GLY A 156 4.19 22.98 0.73
C GLY A 156 4.77 23.77 1.90
N ASP A 157 5.93 24.33 1.70
CA ASP A 157 6.60 25.25 2.63
C ASP A 157 7.22 26.44 1.87
N ALA A 158 7.98 27.27 2.55
CA ALA A 158 8.58 28.49 1.94
C ALA A 158 9.54 28.21 0.77
N ALA A 159 10.00 26.97 0.59
CA ALA A 159 10.98 26.59 -0.42
C ALA A 159 10.43 25.56 -1.41
N ARG A 160 9.44 24.75 -1.00
CA ARG A 160 8.96 23.60 -1.75
C ARG A 160 7.46 23.73 -2.03
N ALA A 161 7.10 23.59 -3.29
CA ALA A 161 5.71 23.55 -3.72
C ALA A 161 5.00 22.32 -3.19
N GLY A 162 3.79 22.52 -2.67
CA GLY A 162 2.84 21.46 -2.36
C GLY A 162 1.91 21.19 -3.53
N LEU A 163 0.97 20.25 -3.33
CA LEU A 163 0.03 19.85 -4.37
C LEU A 163 -0.81 21.02 -4.93
N ARG A 164 -1.20 21.99 -4.11
CA ARG A 164 -1.98 23.15 -4.57
C ARG A 164 -1.23 23.96 -5.62
N GLU A 165 0.03 24.28 -5.36
CA GLU A 165 0.85 25.05 -6.27
C GLU A 165 1.13 24.28 -7.56
N VAL A 166 1.51 23.00 -7.46
CA VAL A 166 1.74 22.14 -8.63
C VAL A 166 0.47 21.99 -9.49
N THR A 167 -0.69 21.89 -8.84
CA THR A 167 -1.98 21.84 -9.54
C THR A 167 -2.36 23.16 -10.19
N ASP A 168 -2.09 24.29 -9.54
CA ASP A 168 -2.35 25.62 -10.11
C ASP A 168 -1.46 25.86 -11.34
N GLU A 169 -0.18 25.51 -11.27
CA GLU A 169 0.72 25.59 -12.43
C GLU A 169 0.22 24.76 -13.61
N ARG A 170 -0.19 23.51 -13.36
CA ARG A 170 -0.74 22.65 -14.41
C ARG A 170 -2.02 23.19 -14.99
N LEU A 171 -2.94 23.65 -14.14
CA LEU A 171 -4.20 24.23 -14.59
C LEU A 171 -4.00 25.47 -15.47
N ARG A 172 -3.07 26.34 -15.08
CA ARG A 172 -2.72 27.51 -15.87
C ARG A 172 -2.06 27.15 -17.18
N ALA A 173 -1.19 26.13 -17.20
CA ALA A 173 -0.58 25.64 -18.42
C ALA A 173 -1.62 25.05 -19.40
N ASP A 174 -2.58 24.28 -18.90
CA ASP A 174 -3.63 23.66 -19.72
C ASP A 174 -4.65 24.71 -20.21
N LEU A 175 -5.05 25.68 -19.37
CA LEU A 175 -5.99 26.72 -19.76
C LEU A 175 -5.40 27.74 -20.76
N GLY A 176 -4.09 27.96 -20.71
CA GLY A 176 -3.43 29.00 -21.48
C GLY A 176 -3.79 30.41 -21.03
N ALA A 177 -3.19 31.43 -21.66
CA ALA A 177 -3.33 32.83 -21.27
C ALA A 177 -4.74 33.41 -21.51
N ASN A 178 -5.50 32.83 -22.44
CA ASN A 178 -6.85 33.29 -22.82
C ASN A 178 -7.99 32.47 -22.18
N GLY A 179 -7.66 31.40 -21.43
CA GLY A 179 -8.65 30.52 -20.80
C GLY A 179 -9.41 29.59 -21.76
N LEU A 180 -8.93 29.43 -22.97
CA LEU A 180 -9.55 28.60 -24.01
C LEU A 180 -8.88 27.24 -24.19
N GLY A 181 -8.13 26.78 -23.19
CA GLY A 181 -7.48 25.45 -23.27
C GLY A 181 -6.42 25.38 -24.36
N ARG A 182 -5.59 26.43 -24.51
CA ARG A 182 -4.50 26.54 -25.50
C ARG A 182 -5.01 26.62 -26.96
N LEU A 183 -6.27 26.98 -27.14
CA LEU A 183 -6.82 27.30 -28.45
C LEU A 183 -6.84 28.80 -28.67
N ASP A 184 -6.51 29.25 -29.88
CA ASP A 184 -6.67 30.61 -30.35
C ASP A 184 -7.83 30.69 -31.31
N LEU A 185 -8.83 31.49 -30.99
CA LEU A 185 -10.03 31.72 -31.79
C LEU A 185 -10.10 33.19 -32.22
N SER A 186 -10.15 33.42 -33.51
CA SER A 186 -10.08 34.75 -34.10
C SER A 186 -10.88 34.87 -35.39
N ILE A 187 -11.25 36.12 -35.73
CA ILE A 187 -11.78 36.51 -37.04
C ILE A 187 -10.77 37.49 -37.62
N ASP A 188 -10.27 37.22 -38.85
CA ASP A 188 -9.43 38.19 -39.53
C ASP A 188 -10.28 39.39 -40.01
N PRO A 189 -9.93 40.63 -39.62
CA PRO A 189 -10.67 41.82 -40.07
C PRO A 189 -10.69 42.01 -41.62
N LEU A 190 -9.80 41.36 -42.34
CA LEU A 190 -9.74 41.41 -43.83
C LEU A 190 -10.69 40.39 -44.47
N THR A 191 -11.02 39.31 -43.75
CA THR A 191 -11.95 38.24 -44.14
C THR A 191 -12.95 38.01 -43.02
N PRO A 192 -13.90 38.96 -42.81
CA PRO A 192 -14.76 38.91 -41.61
C PRO A 192 -15.80 37.79 -41.62
N THR A 193 -15.88 36.97 -42.67
CA THR A 193 -16.66 35.79 -42.79
C THR A 193 -15.96 34.52 -42.31
N VAL A 194 -14.63 34.59 -42.09
CA VAL A 194 -13.82 33.44 -41.70
C VAL A 194 -13.52 33.47 -40.22
N VAL A 195 -13.95 32.39 -39.55
CA VAL A 195 -13.60 32.14 -38.14
C VAL A 195 -12.50 31.09 -38.11
N SER A 196 -11.34 31.46 -37.56
CA SER A 196 -10.17 30.57 -37.41
C SER A 196 -10.01 30.10 -35.99
N LEU A 197 -9.97 28.77 -35.81
CA LEU A 197 -9.62 28.12 -34.54
C LEU A 197 -8.29 27.39 -34.73
N ARG A 198 -7.32 27.64 -33.85
CA ARG A 198 -5.96 27.10 -33.96
C ARG A 198 -5.46 26.65 -32.60
N GLU A 199 -4.71 25.58 -32.58
CA GLU A 199 -3.88 25.24 -31.42
C GLU A 199 -2.75 26.25 -31.28
N ASP A 200 -2.42 26.65 -30.06
CA ASP A 200 -1.38 27.66 -29.77
C ASP A 200 -0.01 27.16 -30.24
N SER A 201 0.35 25.92 -29.89
CA SER A 201 1.60 25.28 -30.32
C SER A 201 1.53 23.77 -30.06
N ALA A 202 2.45 23.01 -30.63
CA ALA A 202 2.62 21.61 -30.26
C ALA A 202 3.06 21.52 -28.80
N THR A 203 2.16 21.21 -27.88
CA THR A 203 2.42 21.12 -26.42
C THR A 203 1.71 19.93 -25.83
N ALA A 204 2.14 19.50 -24.63
CA ALA A 204 1.45 18.46 -23.86
C ALA A 204 0.29 19.03 -23.02
N PHE A 205 -0.16 20.23 -23.32
CA PHE A 205 -1.14 20.99 -22.53
C PHE A 205 -2.33 21.43 -23.35
N GLY A 206 -3.50 21.50 -22.70
CA GLY A 206 -4.71 22.00 -23.29
C GLY A 206 -5.45 20.97 -24.14
N PHE A 207 -6.21 21.46 -25.12
CA PHE A 207 -6.96 20.66 -26.07
C PHE A 207 -6.15 20.35 -27.32
N ASP A 208 -6.34 19.14 -27.87
CA ASP A 208 -5.94 18.79 -29.22
C ASP A 208 -7.18 18.68 -30.12
N ILE A 209 -7.17 19.34 -31.27
CA ILE A 209 -8.28 19.27 -32.26
C ILE A 209 -8.12 18.00 -33.10
N VAL A 210 -9.01 17.04 -32.90
CA VAL A 210 -8.91 15.72 -33.54
C VAL A 210 -9.59 15.69 -34.90
N SER A 211 -10.80 16.19 -34.97
CA SER A 211 -11.63 16.18 -36.18
C SER A 211 -12.81 17.14 -36.04
N ILE A 212 -13.43 17.40 -37.17
CA ILE A 212 -14.66 18.19 -37.28
C ILE A 212 -15.65 17.43 -38.14
N ASP A 213 -16.90 17.48 -37.77
CA ASP A 213 -18.04 16.97 -38.53
C ASP A 213 -19.07 18.10 -38.66
N ASP A 214 -19.43 18.46 -39.89
CA ASP A 214 -20.33 19.57 -40.17
C ASP A 214 -21.36 19.22 -41.22
N ASP A 215 -22.53 19.84 -41.14
CA ASP A 215 -23.61 19.83 -42.14
C ASP A 215 -24.06 21.28 -42.45
N LEU A 216 -23.16 22.27 -42.26
CA LEU A 216 -23.48 23.67 -42.46
C LEU A 216 -23.68 23.99 -43.95
N SER A 217 -24.88 24.32 -44.36
CA SER A 217 -25.22 24.71 -45.72
C SER A 217 -24.56 26.07 -46.08
N GLY A 218 -23.83 26.10 -47.20
CA GLY A 218 -23.19 27.33 -47.67
C GLY A 218 -22.04 27.89 -46.83
N VAL A 219 -21.48 27.05 -45.98
CA VAL A 219 -20.29 27.31 -45.15
C VAL A 219 -19.19 26.36 -45.51
N ASP A 220 -18.01 26.84 -45.77
CA ASP A 220 -16.84 26.00 -46.06
C ASP A 220 -16.05 25.76 -44.77
N VAL A 221 -15.99 24.50 -44.31
CA VAL A 221 -15.22 24.09 -43.13
C VAL A 221 -13.94 23.38 -43.56
N ILE A 222 -12.78 23.96 -43.27
CA ILE A 222 -11.47 23.43 -43.65
C ILE A 222 -10.72 23.03 -42.38
N PHE A 223 -10.51 21.75 -42.21
CA PHE A 223 -9.65 21.21 -41.14
C PHE A 223 -8.29 20.79 -41.69
N ALA A 224 -7.24 21.39 -41.17
CA ALA A 224 -5.88 21.01 -41.44
C ALA A 224 -5.31 20.30 -40.22
N ALA A 225 -5.27 18.97 -40.31
CA ALA A 225 -4.66 18.15 -39.28
C ALA A 225 -3.15 18.37 -39.24
N GLY A 226 -2.61 18.57 -38.06
CA GLY A 226 -1.17 18.82 -37.83
C GLY A 226 -0.91 19.13 -36.36
N GLU A 227 0.32 19.47 -36.03
CA GLU A 227 0.68 19.98 -34.72
C GLU A 227 1.47 21.28 -34.92
N PRO A 228 0.82 22.43 -34.75
CA PRO A 228 -0.57 22.65 -34.30
C PRO A 228 -1.63 22.41 -35.41
N ALA A 229 -2.80 21.88 -35.03
CA ALA A 229 -3.95 21.76 -35.89
C ALA A 229 -4.64 23.12 -36.08
N THR A 230 -5.34 23.29 -37.24
CA THR A 230 -6.11 24.49 -37.54
C THR A 230 -7.46 24.17 -38.19
N VAL A 231 -8.45 25.01 -37.88
CA VAL A 231 -9.79 24.95 -38.46
C VAL A 231 -10.15 26.35 -38.96
N ASP A 232 -10.57 26.45 -40.22
CA ASP A 232 -11.16 27.67 -40.77
C ASP A 232 -12.60 27.38 -41.18
N VAL A 233 -13.55 28.19 -40.69
CA VAL A 233 -14.99 28.13 -40.98
C VAL A 233 -15.35 29.40 -41.73
N ASP A 234 -15.53 29.30 -43.05
CA ASP A 234 -15.86 30.44 -43.94
C ASP A 234 -17.36 30.43 -44.28
N PHE A 235 -18.05 31.42 -43.79
CA PHE A 235 -19.45 31.68 -44.09
C PHE A 235 -19.58 32.34 -45.49
N ALA A 236 -19.40 31.56 -46.54
CA ALA A 236 -19.60 32.03 -47.93
C ALA A 236 -21.08 32.36 -48.23
N ALA A 237 -22.00 31.72 -47.48
CA ALA A 237 -23.44 32.04 -47.47
C ALA A 237 -24.02 31.81 -46.08
N GLN A 238 -25.30 32.16 -45.89
CA GLN A 238 -25.98 31.92 -44.62
C GLN A 238 -26.36 30.44 -44.46
N PRO A 239 -26.07 29.79 -43.33
CA PRO A 239 -26.50 28.42 -43.05
C PRO A 239 -28.02 28.34 -42.89
N GLU A 240 -28.58 27.16 -43.03
CA GLU A 240 -29.99 26.89 -42.74
C GLU A 240 -30.22 26.72 -41.25
N ILE A 241 -31.46 27.00 -40.80
CA ILE A 241 -31.84 26.81 -39.42
C ILE A 241 -31.82 25.32 -39.08
N GLY A 242 -31.06 24.95 -38.07
CA GLY A 242 -30.87 23.58 -37.60
C GLY A 242 -29.60 22.92 -38.10
N ASP A 243 -28.85 23.54 -39.00
CA ASP A 243 -27.52 23.05 -39.42
C ASP A 243 -26.58 22.98 -38.22
N THR A 244 -25.67 21.99 -38.17
CA THR A 244 -24.80 21.75 -37.04
C THR A 244 -23.33 21.62 -37.44
N VAL A 245 -22.44 21.98 -36.53
CA VAL A 245 -21.03 21.64 -36.59
C VAL A 245 -20.55 21.11 -35.26
N ARG A 246 -19.72 20.07 -35.30
CA ARG A 246 -19.17 19.38 -34.12
C ARG A 246 -17.66 19.43 -34.17
N PHE A 247 -17.07 19.91 -33.07
CA PHE A 247 -15.64 19.91 -32.84
C PHE A 247 -15.31 18.79 -31.86
N PHE A 248 -14.40 17.89 -32.24
CA PHE A 248 -13.93 16.82 -31.38
C PHE A 248 -12.56 17.19 -30.81
N LEU A 249 -12.50 17.36 -29.51
CA LEU A 249 -11.33 17.80 -28.77
C LEU A 249 -10.84 16.70 -27.86
N ASN A 250 -9.56 16.32 -27.95
CA ASN A 250 -8.95 15.46 -26.94
C ASN A 250 -8.48 16.31 -25.76
N LEU A 251 -8.62 15.73 -24.58
CA LEU A 251 -8.07 16.25 -23.33
C LEU A 251 -6.71 15.59 -23.03
N PRO A 252 -5.91 16.16 -22.13
CA PRO A 252 -4.58 15.62 -21.78
C PRO A 252 -4.56 14.20 -21.20
N ASP A 253 -5.70 13.68 -20.75
CA ASP A 253 -5.86 12.28 -20.29
C ASP A 253 -6.23 11.30 -21.43
N GLY A 254 -6.33 11.81 -22.67
CA GLY A 254 -6.74 11.06 -23.86
C GLY A 254 -8.24 10.85 -23.98
N THR A 255 -9.05 11.39 -23.08
CA THR A 255 -10.52 11.40 -23.23
C THR A 255 -10.93 12.46 -24.26
N GLN A 256 -12.08 12.26 -24.90
CA GLN A 256 -12.57 13.14 -25.97
C GLN A 256 -13.83 13.88 -25.52
N GLU A 257 -13.88 15.18 -25.80
CA GLU A 257 -15.05 16.04 -25.63
C GLU A 257 -15.57 16.52 -26.98
N THR A 258 -16.86 16.75 -27.05
CA THR A 258 -17.53 17.21 -28.28
C THR A 258 -18.24 18.52 -28.02
N ILE A 259 -17.88 19.55 -28.76
CA ILE A 259 -18.60 20.83 -28.80
C ILE A 259 -19.50 20.82 -30.05
N THR A 260 -20.82 20.96 -29.86
CA THR A 260 -21.79 21.03 -30.94
C THR A 260 -22.38 22.42 -31.03
N LEU A 261 -22.29 23.05 -32.18
CA LEU A 261 -22.96 24.33 -32.45
C LEU A 261 -24.09 24.13 -33.46
N THR A 262 -25.21 24.86 -33.25
CA THR A 262 -26.42 24.75 -34.08
C THR A 262 -26.83 26.13 -34.57
N ALA A 263 -27.05 26.25 -35.88
CA ALA A 263 -27.46 27.49 -36.53
C ALA A 263 -28.94 27.84 -36.25
N GLY A 264 -29.24 29.11 -35.93
CA GLY A 264 -30.58 29.64 -35.85
C GLY A 264 -31.40 29.22 -34.63
N GLY A 265 -30.77 28.62 -33.58
CA GLY A 265 -31.43 28.31 -32.33
C GLY A 265 -31.73 29.54 -31.47
N GLN A 266 -32.46 29.35 -30.36
CA GLN A 266 -32.66 30.43 -29.42
C GLN A 266 -31.35 30.74 -28.67
N PRO A 267 -31.04 32.00 -28.33
CA PRO A 267 -29.83 32.33 -27.60
C PRO A 267 -29.72 31.68 -26.22
N SER A 268 -30.80 31.11 -25.72
CA SER A 268 -30.85 30.36 -24.46
C SER A 268 -30.46 28.87 -24.61
N ASP A 269 -30.40 28.38 -25.83
CA ASP A 269 -30.08 26.96 -26.10
C ASP A 269 -28.54 26.80 -26.11
N PRO A 270 -27.95 25.85 -25.34
CA PRO A 270 -26.51 25.65 -25.36
C PRO A 270 -25.98 25.37 -26.77
N GLY A 271 -24.91 26.08 -27.16
CA GLY A 271 -24.30 25.90 -28.49
C GLY A 271 -25.12 26.50 -29.67
N ALA A 272 -26.24 27.19 -29.43
CA ALA A 272 -27.01 27.82 -30.50
C ALA A 272 -26.42 29.20 -30.89
N PHE A 273 -26.14 29.41 -32.17
CA PHE A 273 -25.73 30.71 -32.69
C PHE A 273 -26.80 31.32 -33.62
N ALA A 274 -27.00 32.64 -33.49
CA ALA A 274 -27.97 33.33 -34.30
C ALA A 274 -27.44 33.53 -35.73
N ILE A 275 -28.30 33.28 -36.73
CA ILE A 275 -28.05 33.68 -38.11
C ILE A 275 -28.27 35.20 -38.18
N GLY A 276 -27.20 35.96 -38.55
CA GLY A 276 -27.23 37.41 -38.63
C GLY A 276 -27.85 37.93 -39.93
N ALA A 277 -27.87 39.25 -40.10
CA ALA A 277 -28.35 39.90 -41.31
C ALA A 277 -27.33 39.81 -42.47
N SER A 278 -26.09 39.43 -42.19
CA SER A 278 -25.01 39.16 -43.13
C SER A 278 -24.13 38.00 -42.71
N GLU A 279 -23.34 37.46 -43.63
CA GLU A 279 -22.39 36.35 -43.40
C GLU A 279 -21.40 36.73 -42.29
N ALA A 280 -20.86 37.96 -42.34
CA ALA A 280 -19.94 38.46 -41.31
C ALA A 280 -20.57 38.59 -39.92
N GLU A 281 -21.85 38.95 -39.83
CA GLU A 281 -22.58 38.96 -38.56
C GLU A 281 -22.85 37.56 -38.06
N THR A 282 -23.12 36.60 -38.93
CA THR A 282 -23.27 35.19 -38.61
C THR A 282 -21.97 34.61 -38.09
N ALA A 283 -20.86 34.91 -38.77
CA ALA A 283 -19.51 34.51 -38.34
C ALA A 283 -19.15 35.05 -36.95
N ALA A 284 -19.49 36.31 -36.69
CA ALA A 284 -19.29 36.91 -35.36
C ALA A 284 -20.13 36.26 -34.28
N ASN A 285 -21.42 35.95 -34.57
CA ASN A 285 -22.29 35.20 -33.65
C ASN A 285 -21.79 33.79 -33.38
N PHE A 286 -21.33 33.07 -34.42
CA PHE A 286 -20.73 31.77 -34.32
C PHE A 286 -19.47 31.78 -33.46
N GLU A 287 -18.53 32.71 -33.73
CA GLU A 287 -17.31 32.91 -32.94
C GLU A 287 -17.60 33.13 -31.46
N ALA A 288 -18.55 33.97 -31.15
CA ALA A 288 -18.94 34.30 -29.76
C ALA A 288 -19.46 33.05 -29.02
N VAL A 289 -20.31 32.23 -29.69
CA VAL A 289 -20.85 31.02 -29.10
C VAL A 289 -19.77 29.94 -29.00
N LEU A 290 -18.94 29.74 -30.02
CA LEU A 290 -17.83 28.79 -29.97
C LEU A 290 -16.86 29.13 -28.86
N ARG A 291 -16.50 30.40 -28.69
CA ARG A 291 -15.67 30.89 -27.59
C ARG A 291 -16.27 30.56 -26.23
N ALA A 292 -17.57 30.81 -26.06
CA ALA A 292 -18.27 30.53 -24.81
C ALA A 292 -18.28 29.02 -24.48
N GLU A 293 -18.53 28.16 -25.48
CA GLU A 293 -18.54 26.71 -25.31
C GLU A 293 -17.14 26.15 -25.04
N ILE A 294 -16.10 26.60 -25.75
CA ILE A 294 -14.70 26.24 -25.46
C ILE A 294 -14.32 26.65 -24.04
N SER A 295 -14.63 27.89 -23.63
CA SER A 295 -14.37 28.40 -22.27
C SER A 295 -15.09 27.59 -21.21
N ARG A 296 -16.35 27.19 -21.48
CA ARG A 296 -17.11 26.32 -20.59
C ARG A 296 -16.46 24.94 -20.41
N VAL A 297 -16.11 24.27 -21.51
CA VAL A 297 -15.43 22.96 -21.47
C VAL A 297 -14.05 23.08 -20.84
N ALA A 298 -13.32 24.15 -21.09
CA ALA A 298 -12.03 24.42 -20.46
C ALA A 298 -12.14 24.61 -18.95
N SER A 299 -13.13 25.37 -18.49
CA SER A 299 -13.33 25.61 -17.04
C SER A 299 -13.94 24.42 -16.30
N THR A 300 -14.55 23.45 -17.01
CA THR A 300 -15.15 22.25 -16.42
C THR A 300 -14.29 21.01 -16.67
N GLU A 301 -14.40 20.40 -17.84
CA GLU A 301 -13.78 19.11 -18.17
C GLU A 301 -12.25 19.14 -18.19
N LEU A 302 -11.68 20.16 -18.90
CA LEU A 302 -10.22 20.29 -18.95
C LEU A 302 -9.64 20.59 -17.55
N SER A 303 -10.30 21.49 -16.80
CA SER A 303 -9.86 21.80 -15.44
C SER A 303 -9.95 20.59 -14.50
N ALA A 304 -10.96 19.73 -14.66
CA ALA A 304 -11.08 18.48 -13.90
C ALA A 304 -9.96 17.50 -14.23
N VAL A 305 -9.66 17.32 -15.51
CA VAL A 305 -8.56 16.48 -16.01
C VAL A 305 -7.22 16.99 -15.51
N SER A 306 -6.96 18.31 -15.65
CA SER A 306 -5.71 18.95 -15.19
C SER A 306 -5.44 18.69 -13.71
N ARG A 307 -6.46 18.78 -12.85
CA ARG A 307 -6.34 18.53 -11.41
C ARG A 307 -6.00 17.07 -11.09
N LEU A 308 -6.66 16.12 -11.77
CA LEU A 308 -6.41 14.69 -11.55
C LEU A 308 -5.04 14.27 -12.07
N ILE A 309 -4.64 14.71 -13.27
CA ILE A 309 -3.31 14.43 -13.83
C ILE A 309 -2.21 15.05 -12.95
N SER A 310 -2.41 16.29 -12.49
CA SER A 310 -1.46 16.94 -11.59
C SER A 310 -1.28 16.17 -10.29
N ALA A 311 -2.38 15.70 -9.69
CA ALA A 311 -2.33 14.91 -8.47
C ALA A 311 -1.69 13.53 -8.71
N ASP A 312 -2.07 12.82 -9.77
CA ASP A 312 -1.42 11.55 -10.11
C ASP A 312 0.08 11.72 -10.30
N ASN A 313 0.50 12.74 -11.05
CA ASN A 313 1.91 13.06 -11.25
C ASN A 313 2.62 13.40 -9.93
N PHE A 314 2.03 14.23 -9.05
CA PHE A 314 2.61 14.64 -7.77
C PHE A 314 2.81 13.44 -6.83
N PHE A 315 1.87 12.51 -6.80
CA PHE A 315 1.93 11.30 -5.97
C PHE A 315 2.70 10.14 -6.63
N ASN A 316 3.08 10.26 -7.91
CA ASN A 316 3.81 9.21 -8.61
C ASN A 316 5.31 9.29 -8.33
N THR A 317 5.72 8.74 -7.19
CA THR A 317 7.11 8.68 -6.72
C THR A 317 7.67 7.25 -6.79
N GLU A 318 7.26 6.45 -7.79
CA GLU A 318 7.83 5.13 -8.02
C GLU A 318 9.32 5.22 -8.36
N ALA A 319 10.03 4.10 -8.18
CA ALA A 319 11.47 4.06 -8.41
C ALA A 319 11.86 4.53 -9.81
N GLY A 320 12.68 5.57 -9.85
CA GLY A 320 13.15 6.18 -11.10
C GLY A 320 12.17 7.16 -11.74
N ARG A 321 10.99 7.39 -11.16
CA ARG A 321 10.08 8.47 -11.55
C ARG A 321 10.11 9.57 -10.50
N LEU A 322 10.31 10.79 -10.97
CA LEU A 322 10.19 12.00 -10.15
C LEU A 322 8.87 12.68 -10.49
N PRO A 323 8.21 13.32 -9.53
CA PRO A 323 7.12 14.23 -9.83
C PRO A 323 7.61 15.26 -10.84
N GLN A 324 6.76 15.68 -11.77
CA GLN A 324 7.12 16.66 -12.79
C GLN A 324 6.40 17.97 -12.52
N ARG A 325 7.09 19.08 -12.80
CA ARG A 325 6.56 20.43 -12.73
C ARG A 325 6.43 21.01 -14.13
N ILE A 326 5.64 22.05 -14.26
CA ILE A 326 5.58 22.85 -15.48
C ILE A 326 6.94 23.53 -15.71
N ASP A 327 7.47 23.44 -16.92
CA ASP A 327 8.71 24.16 -17.27
C ASP A 327 8.45 25.66 -17.42
N THR A 328 8.75 26.42 -16.38
CA THR A 328 8.63 27.87 -16.35
C THR A 328 9.92 28.59 -16.71
N SER A 329 10.94 27.89 -17.18
CA SER A 329 12.22 28.50 -17.59
C SER A 329 12.06 29.51 -18.73
N GLY A 330 11.03 29.35 -19.58
CA GLY A 330 10.66 30.25 -20.66
C GLY A 330 9.67 31.38 -20.31
N GLY A 331 9.12 31.40 -19.09
CA GLY A 331 8.11 32.38 -18.72
C GLY A 331 7.10 31.90 -17.70
N LEU A 332 5.84 32.27 -17.91
CA LEU A 332 4.72 31.88 -17.02
C LEU A 332 4.19 30.47 -17.38
N PRO A 333 3.51 29.78 -16.47
CA PRO A 333 2.89 28.46 -16.74
C PRO A 333 2.00 28.48 -17.99
N GLU A 334 1.24 29.55 -18.22
CA GLU A 334 0.32 29.70 -19.37
C GLU A 334 1.03 29.64 -20.74
N THR A 335 2.34 29.85 -20.78
CA THR A 335 3.15 29.82 -22.00
C THR A 335 4.12 28.64 -22.04
N ALA A 336 4.07 27.78 -21.05
CA ALA A 336 4.93 26.60 -20.98
C ALA A 336 4.60 25.59 -22.09
N THR A 337 5.62 24.89 -22.59
CA THR A 337 5.47 23.88 -23.66
C THR A 337 5.85 22.48 -23.21
N GLY A 338 6.39 22.31 -22.00
CA GLY A 338 6.85 21.01 -21.50
C GLY A 338 6.87 20.91 -19.99
N LEU A 339 7.31 19.74 -19.54
CA LEU A 339 7.47 19.39 -18.13
C LEU A 339 8.96 19.22 -17.81
N VAL A 340 9.33 19.47 -16.55
CA VAL A 340 10.66 19.22 -15.99
C VAL A 340 10.52 18.36 -14.72
N ASP A 341 11.52 17.53 -14.45
CA ASP A 341 11.55 16.74 -13.23
C ASP A 341 11.71 17.68 -12.02
N ALA A 342 10.84 17.48 -11.04
CA ALA A 342 10.91 18.16 -9.75
C ALA A 342 12.11 17.69 -8.93
N THR A 343 12.60 18.59 -8.07
CA THR A 343 13.66 18.28 -7.11
C THR A 343 13.13 18.34 -5.67
N ALA A 344 13.80 17.66 -4.77
CA ALA A 344 13.44 17.70 -3.34
C ALA A 344 13.64 19.10 -2.70
N GLN A 345 14.27 20.05 -3.43
CA GLN A 345 14.50 21.42 -3.00
C GLN A 345 13.37 22.36 -3.41
N ASP A 346 12.64 22.05 -4.49
CA ASP A 346 11.58 22.89 -5.05
C ASP A 346 10.17 22.29 -4.89
N THR A 347 10.08 20.99 -4.61
CA THR A 347 8.79 20.30 -4.52
C THR A 347 8.78 19.33 -3.33
N VAL A 348 7.64 19.21 -2.67
CA VAL A 348 7.44 18.25 -1.60
C VAL A 348 7.31 16.85 -2.19
N PHE A 349 8.19 15.94 -1.79
CA PHE A 349 8.01 14.52 -2.05
C PHE A 349 7.25 13.91 -0.89
N TYR A 350 6.02 13.46 -1.14
CA TYR A 350 5.14 12.99 -0.08
C TYR A 350 5.62 11.69 0.57
N TYR A 351 6.28 10.82 -0.18
CA TYR A 351 6.79 9.53 0.26
C TYR A 351 8.30 9.59 0.51
N THR A 352 8.71 9.22 1.70
CA THR A 352 10.10 9.27 2.20
C THR A 352 10.66 7.90 2.59
N GLY A 353 9.87 6.82 2.38
CA GLY A 353 10.28 5.45 2.65
C GLY A 353 11.18 4.86 1.55
N GLN A 354 11.36 3.54 1.58
CA GLN A 354 12.14 2.82 0.57
C GLN A 354 11.55 3.03 -0.83
N ASN A 355 12.36 3.58 -1.74
CA ASN A 355 11.97 3.86 -3.11
C ASN A 355 12.99 3.30 -4.11
N ASP A 356 12.93 1.99 -4.37
CA ASP A 356 13.74 1.28 -5.35
C ASP A 356 12.85 0.43 -6.30
N ALA A 357 13.44 -0.09 -7.37
CA ALA A 357 12.72 -0.86 -8.40
C ALA A 357 12.39 -2.31 -7.98
N ASN A 358 12.72 -2.72 -6.76
CA ASN A 358 12.39 -4.06 -6.30
C ASN A 358 10.90 -4.16 -5.93
N ASP A 359 10.36 -5.38 -5.99
CA ASP A 359 9.03 -5.67 -5.48
C ASP A 359 8.90 -5.17 -4.02
N PRO A 360 7.87 -4.38 -3.69
CA PRO A 360 7.62 -3.87 -2.35
C PRO A 360 7.64 -4.94 -1.26
N ARG A 361 7.18 -6.15 -1.58
CA ARG A 361 7.11 -7.28 -0.63
C ARG A 361 8.48 -7.71 -0.14
N VAL A 362 9.49 -7.66 -1.01
CA VAL A 362 10.87 -8.12 -0.70
C VAL A 362 11.57 -7.21 0.33
N GLY A 363 11.06 -5.99 0.55
CA GLY A 363 11.61 -5.07 1.55
C GLY A 363 11.67 -5.63 2.97
N LEU A 364 10.71 -6.47 3.37
CA LEU A 364 10.67 -7.13 4.67
C LEU A 364 10.49 -8.64 4.50
N THR A 365 11.42 -9.41 5.07
CA THR A 365 11.43 -10.87 4.98
C THR A 365 11.49 -11.48 6.36
N ALA A 366 10.71 -12.53 6.61
CA ALA A 366 10.82 -13.34 7.81
C ALA A 366 10.98 -14.82 7.46
N ARG A 367 11.89 -15.48 8.16
CA ARG A 367 12.06 -16.92 8.05
C ARG A 367 11.05 -17.60 8.98
N VAL A 368 10.16 -18.39 8.39
CA VAL A 368 9.07 -19.10 9.09
C VAL A 368 9.29 -20.60 9.16
N ASP A 369 10.27 -21.14 8.43
CA ASP A 369 10.69 -22.54 8.45
C ASP A 369 12.14 -22.63 7.98
N GLU A 370 12.73 -23.82 8.00
CA GLU A 370 14.12 -24.06 7.57
C GLU A 370 14.37 -23.62 6.12
N THR A 371 13.38 -23.83 5.26
CA THR A 371 13.45 -23.54 3.82
C THR A 371 12.42 -22.51 3.36
N ILE A 372 11.55 -22.01 4.23
CA ILE A 372 10.47 -21.10 3.88
C ILE A 372 10.70 -19.74 4.52
N SER A 373 10.74 -18.73 3.68
CA SER A 373 10.69 -17.32 4.06
C SER A 373 9.46 -16.65 3.46
N VAL A 374 8.85 -15.75 4.17
CA VAL A 374 7.72 -14.92 3.70
C VAL A 374 8.17 -13.47 3.56
N ASN A 375 7.73 -12.84 2.48
CA ASN A 375 8.01 -11.44 2.16
C ASN A 375 6.72 -10.64 2.40
N TYR A 376 6.76 -9.62 3.27
CA TYR A 376 5.56 -8.90 3.72
C TYR A 376 5.75 -7.38 3.77
N GLY A 377 6.70 -6.85 3.00
CA GLY A 377 6.90 -5.42 2.86
C GLY A 377 5.72 -4.73 2.19
N LEU A 378 5.50 -3.45 2.52
CA LEU A 378 4.51 -2.57 1.90
C LEU A 378 5.09 -1.17 1.78
N ARG A 379 4.67 -0.45 0.72
CA ARG A 379 5.07 0.93 0.48
C ARG A 379 3.85 1.80 0.25
N ALA A 380 3.81 2.97 0.88
CA ALA A 380 2.70 3.91 0.71
C ALA A 380 2.59 4.49 -0.72
N ASN A 381 3.67 4.40 -1.52
CA ASN A 381 3.69 4.84 -2.91
C ASN A 381 3.32 3.74 -3.92
N GLU A 382 2.87 2.57 -3.47
CA GLU A 382 2.30 1.57 -4.38
C GLU A 382 1.07 2.13 -5.08
N GLU A 383 0.91 1.83 -6.36
CA GLU A 383 -0.14 2.36 -7.21
C GLU A 383 -1.54 2.21 -6.62
N ALA A 384 -1.85 1.05 -6.03
CA ALA A 384 -3.13 0.78 -5.38
C ALA A 384 -3.47 1.75 -4.24
N LEU A 385 -2.46 2.29 -3.54
CA LEU A 385 -2.62 3.21 -2.40
C LEU A 385 -2.57 4.66 -2.86
N ARG A 386 -1.61 5.00 -3.73
CA ARG A 386 -1.40 6.38 -4.18
C ARG A 386 -2.56 6.91 -5.03
N ASN A 387 -3.21 6.08 -5.89
CA ASN A 387 -4.32 6.51 -6.74
C ASN A 387 -5.51 7.01 -5.90
N ASN A 388 -5.80 6.31 -4.81
CA ASN A 388 -6.82 6.74 -3.86
C ASN A 388 -6.44 8.07 -3.18
N LEU A 389 -5.19 8.16 -2.69
CA LEU A 389 -4.67 9.36 -2.04
C LEU A 389 -4.68 10.56 -3.00
N ALA A 390 -4.22 10.38 -4.24
CA ALA A 390 -4.18 11.42 -5.27
C ALA A 390 -5.58 11.95 -5.62
N THR A 391 -6.54 11.04 -5.82
CA THR A 391 -7.92 11.43 -6.18
C THR A 391 -8.61 12.20 -5.07
N LEU A 392 -8.51 11.72 -3.80
CA LEU A 392 -9.07 12.43 -2.66
C LEU A 392 -8.41 13.81 -2.46
N ALA A 393 -7.08 13.89 -2.64
CA ALA A 393 -6.33 15.12 -2.52
C ALA A 393 -6.73 16.13 -3.62
N ALA A 394 -6.78 15.71 -4.89
CA ALA A 394 -7.21 16.55 -6.01
C ALA A 394 -8.61 17.16 -5.77
N PHE A 395 -9.54 16.33 -5.31
CA PHE A 395 -10.90 16.79 -5.03
C PHE A 395 -10.96 17.75 -3.83
N SER A 396 -10.19 17.48 -2.78
CA SER A 396 -10.19 18.31 -1.55
C SER A 396 -9.63 19.71 -1.77
N ILE A 397 -8.70 19.90 -2.72
CA ILE A 397 -8.08 21.20 -2.99
C ILE A 397 -8.75 22.01 -4.11
N ALA A 398 -9.72 21.43 -4.81
CA ALA A 398 -10.38 22.09 -5.94
C ALA A 398 -11.11 23.37 -5.48
N ASP A 399 -11.18 24.37 -6.37
CA ASP A 399 -11.99 25.57 -6.16
C ASP A 399 -13.31 25.47 -6.94
N PHE A 400 -14.41 25.61 -6.24
CA PHE A 400 -15.77 25.60 -6.78
C PHE A 400 -16.54 26.88 -6.36
N THR A 401 -15.82 27.96 -6.08
CA THR A 401 -16.40 29.19 -5.55
C THR A 401 -16.10 30.44 -6.38
N SER A 402 -15.21 30.32 -7.39
CA SER A 402 -14.72 31.48 -8.17
C SER A 402 -15.69 31.93 -9.26
N GLY A 403 -16.66 31.09 -9.67
CA GLY A 403 -17.63 31.37 -10.72
C GLY A 403 -19.05 31.64 -10.19
N THR A 404 -20.00 31.77 -11.12
CA THR A 404 -21.43 31.73 -10.78
C THR A 404 -21.80 30.37 -10.19
N ASN A 405 -22.94 30.29 -9.50
CA ASN A 405 -23.40 29.03 -8.92
C ASN A 405 -23.56 27.92 -9.97
N GLN A 406 -23.97 28.25 -11.20
CA GLN A 406 -24.11 27.29 -12.29
C GLN A 406 -22.76 26.81 -12.80
N GLU A 407 -21.79 27.68 -12.97
CA GLU A 407 -20.42 27.35 -13.38
C GLU A 407 -19.73 26.49 -12.31
N ASN A 408 -19.85 26.87 -11.04
CA ASN A 408 -19.31 26.11 -9.91
C ASN A 408 -19.92 24.71 -9.82
N GLN A 409 -21.22 24.56 -10.02
CA GLN A 409 -21.91 23.27 -10.05
C GLN A 409 -21.44 22.42 -11.24
N ALA A 410 -21.24 23.02 -12.42
CA ALA A 410 -20.74 22.32 -13.61
C ALA A 410 -19.30 21.84 -13.42
N ALA A 411 -18.41 22.71 -12.91
CA ALA A 411 -17.02 22.35 -12.60
C ALA A 411 -16.94 21.25 -11.52
N TYR A 412 -17.78 21.34 -10.49
CA TYR A 412 -17.90 20.29 -9.47
C TYR A 412 -18.35 18.96 -10.10
N ALA A 413 -19.40 18.99 -10.92
CA ALA A 413 -19.94 17.77 -11.54
C ALA A 413 -18.92 17.07 -12.46
N ALA A 414 -18.16 17.84 -13.24
CA ALA A 414 -17.09 17.35 -14.09
C ALA A 414 -15.98 16.65 -13.27
N LEU A 415 -15.47 17.31 -12.24
CA LEU A 415 -14.45 16.71 -11.38
C LEU A 415 -14.99 15.52 -10.58
N ALA A 416 -16.23 15.62 -10.06
CA ALA A 416 -16.84 14.54 -9.29
C ALA A 416 -17.07 13.29 -10.13
N SER A 417 -17.49 13.42 -11.40
CA SER A 417 -17.64 12.29 -12.32
C SER A 417 -16.32 11.57 -12.53
N ARG A 418 -15.26 12.29 -12.87
CA ARG A 418 -13.93 11.73 -13.15
C ARG A 418 -13.28 11.16 -11.88
N ALA A 419 -13.41 11.83 -10.73
CA ALA A 419 -12.90 11.34 -9.45
C ALA A 419 -13.63 10.05 -9.00
N ASN A 420 -14.95 9.99 -9.21
CA ASN A 420 -15.73 8.78 -8.93
C ASN A 420 -15.27 7.59 -9.78
N ASP A 421 -14.97 7.83 -11.06
CA ASP A 421 -14.44 6.83 -11.97
C ASP A 421 -13.00 6.43 -11.62
N ALA A 422 -12.17 7.36 -11.16
CA ALA A 422 -10.81 7.09 -10.69
C ALA A 422 -10.81 6.25 -9.39
N LEU A 423 -11.80 6.43 -8.53
CA LEU A 423 -11.99 5.62 -7.31
C LEU A 423 -12.68 4.26 -7.59
N ALA A 424 -13.12 3.98 -8.82
CA ALA A 424 -13.71 2.69 -9.16
C ALA A 424 -12.63 1.59 -9.22
N ILE A 425 -12.99 0.38 -8.83
CA ILE A 425 -12.10 -0.78 -9.01
C ILE A 425 -12.14 -1.20 -10.48
N ARG A 426 -10.96 -1.24 -11.11
CA ARG A 426 -10.78 -1.76 -12.47
C ARG A 426 -10.05 -3.09 -12.43
N VAL A 427 -10.53 -4.07 -13.19
CA VAL A 427 -10.01 -5.45 -13.14
C VAL A 427 -8.54 -5.56 -13.59
N SER A 428 -8.07 -4.63 -14.39
CA SER A 428 -6.71 -4.62 -14.96
C SER A 428 -5.71 -3.78 -14.15
N GLU A 429 -6.15 -3.09 -13.11
CA GLU A 429 -5.32 -2.19 -12.32
C GLU A 429 -5.08 -2.76 -10.91
N PRO A 430 -3.90 -2.48 -10.29
CA PRO A 430 -3.65 -2.83 -8.91
C PRO A 430 -4.70 -2.19 -7.98
N SER A 431 -5.24 -2.96 -7.05
CA SER A 431 -6.24 -2.50 -6.10
C SER A 431 -5.81 -2.80 -4.66
N ILE A 432 -6.31 -2.03 -3.71
CA ILE A 432 -6.11 -2.29 -2.27
C ILE A 432 -6.56 -3.73 -1.94
N GLN A 433 -7.63 -4.20 -2.58
CA GLN A 433 -8.17 -5.53 -2.38
C GLN A 433 -7.22 -6.64 -2.86
N SER A 434 -6.49 -6.43 -3.98
CA SER A 434 -5.46 -7.36 -4.43
C SER A 434 -4.28 -7.43 -3.46
N VAL A 435 -3.89 -6.29 -2.88
CA VAL A 435 -2.86 -6.23 -1.84
C VAL A 435 -3.30 -6.97 -0.56
N ILE A 436 -4.54 -6.79 -0.13
CA ILE A 436 -5.11 -7.53 1.02
C ILE A 436 -5.04 -9.04 0.78
N GLN A 437 -5.42 -9.52 -0.40
CA GLN A 437 -5.38 -10.95 -0.75
C GLN A 437 -3.96 -11.51 -0.73
N GLU A 438 -2.99 -10.74 -1.24
CA GLU A 438 -1.58 -11.11 -1.23
C GLU A 438 -1.05 -11.25 0.21
N ILE A 439 -1.32 -10.27 1.06
CA ILE A 439 -0.91 -10.28 2.47
C ILE A 439 -1.61 -11.40 3.26
N ALA A 440 -2.89 -11.66 3.00
CA ALA A 440 -3.61 -12.79 3.59
C ALA A 440 -3.00 -14.15 3.15
N GLY A 441 -2.52 -14.26 1.92
CA GLY A 441 -1.76 -15.43 1.46
C GLY A 441 -0.49 -15.68 2.28
N ILE A 442 0.22 -14.62 2.64
CA ILE A 442 1.42 -14.69 3.49
C ILE A 442 1.05 -15.20 4.90
N GLN A 443 -0.05 -14.69 5.46
CA GLN A 443 -0.56 -15.12 6.75
C GLN A 443 -0.94 -16.63 6.75
N ALA A 444 -1.54 -17.10 5.66
CA ALA A 444 -1.87 -18.52 5.52
C ALA A 444 -0.61 -19.40 5.47
N ILE A 445 0.45 -18.98 4.78
CA ILE A 445 1.74 -19.69 4.73
C ILE A 445 2.36 -19.74 6.13
N ALA A 446 2.39 -18.63 6.85
CA ALA A 446 2.92 -18.55 8.21
C ALA A 446 2.12 -19.41 9.19
N GLY A 447 0.79 -19.38 9.13
CA GLY A 447 -0.10 -20.19 9.95
C GLY A 447 0.05 -21.70 9.73
N ASN A 448 0.19 -22.13 8.47
CA ASN A 448 0.48 -23.53 8.14
C ASN A 448 1.85 -23.98 8.66
N ALA A 449 2.87 -23.11 8.65
CA ALA A 449 4.17 -23.41 9.24
C ALA A 449 4.07 -23.56 10.77
N ASP A 450 3.36 -22.65 11.44
CA ASP A 450 3.15 -22.68 12.89
C ASP A 450 2.48 -23.98 13.35
N GLN A 451 1.43 -24.42 12.64
CA GLN A 451 0.76 -25.70 12.92
C GLN A 451 1.71 -26.89 12.77
N ARG A 452 2.53 -26.93 11.70
CA ARG A 452 3.54 -27.99 11.54
C ARG A 452 4.57 -27.98 12.67
N HIS A 453 5.04 -26.80 13.07
CA HIS A 453 5.97 -26.66 14.18
C HIS A 453 5.36 -27.13 15.50
N THR A 454 4.12 -26.76 15.78
CA THR A 454 3.39 -27.22 16.98
C THR A 454 3.30 -28.76 17.03
N ILE A 455 2.94 -29.40 15.94
CA ILE A 455 2.88 -30.87 15.84
C ILE A 455 4.28 -31.50 16.05
N ALA A 456 5.30 -30.91 15.40
CA ALA A 456 6.66 -31.41 15.51
C ALA A 456 7.23 -31.24 16.93
N ILE A 457 7.02 -30.10 17.58
CA ILE A 457 7.43 -29.84 18.97
C ILE A 457 6.78 -30.87 19.90
N ASN A 458 5.47 -31.06 19.81
CA ASN A 458 4.77 -32.05 20.65
C ASN A 458 5.31 -33.48 20.48
N ALA A 459 5.62 -33.86 19.23
CA ALA A 459 6.21 -35.17 18.95
C ALA A 459 7.63 -35.32 19.53
N LEU A 460 8.49 -34.29 19.34
CA LEU A 460 9.84 -34.26 19.84
C LEU A 460 9.90 -34.21 21.37
N ASP A 461 9.00 -33.46 21.99
CA ASP A 461 8.85 -33.40 23.45
C ASP A 461 8.41 -34.72 24.01
N GLY A 462 7.46 -35.42 23.35
CA GLY A 462 7.06 -36.78 23.75
C GLY A 462 8.25 -37.74 23.72
N ILE A 463 9.04 -37.77 22.66
CA ILE A 463 10.26 -38.59 22.55
C ILE A 463 11.29 -38.18 23.62
N ARG A 464 11.45 -36.89 23.89
CA ARG A 464 12.33 -36.39 24.95
C ARG A 464 11.88 -36.84 26.33
N GLU A 465 10.58 -36.76 26.63
CA GLU A 465 10.02 -37.23 27.89
C GLU A 465 10.29 -38.71 28.08
N ASP A 466 10.11 -39.56 27.07
CA ASP A 466 10.40 -40.98 27.14
C ASP A 466 11.87 -41.29 27.49
N ILE A 467 12.79 -40.41 27.05
CA ILE A 467 14.25 -40.56 27.32
C ILE A 467 14.63 -40.03 28.71
N GLU A 468 14.10 -38.86 29.10
CA GLU A 468 14.50 -38.13 30.31
C GLU A 468 13.69 -38.50 31.54
N ARG A 469 12.46 -38.99 31.36
CA ARG A 469 11.54 -39.35 32.44
C ARG A 469 11.86 -40.70 33.01
N ALA A 470 11.82 -40.82 34.31
CA ALA A 470 11.88 -42.11 35.02
C ALA A 470 10.51 -42.79 34.99
N ASP A 471 10.46 -44.04 34.55
CA ASP A 471 9.22 -44.84 34.70
C ASP A 471 9.02 -45.15 36.19
N PRO A 472 7.97 -44.61 36.84
CA PRO A 472 7.74 -44.80 38.28
C PRO A 472 7.53 -46.26 38.65
N THR A 473 7.01 -47.08 37.73
CA THR A 473 6.76 -48.50 37.95
C THR A 473 8.09 -49.28 37.95
N GLU A 474 8.96 -48.97 36.97
CA GLU A 474 10.28 -49.58 36.88
C GLU A 474 11.17 -49.19 38.08
N VAL A 475 11.18 -47.88 38.42
CA VAL A 475 11.96 -47.38 39.56
C VAL A 475 11.48 -47.98 40.89
N ALA A 476 10.16 -48.11 41.08
CA ALA A 476 9.60 -48.76 42.28
C ALA A 476 9.99 -50.25 42.40
N LEU A 477 9.98 -50.99 41.27
CA LEU A 477 10.44 -52.38 41.23
C LEU A 477 11.92 -52.49 41.52
N GLN A 478 12.75 -51.61 40.94
CA GLN A 478 14.19 -51.57 41.22
C GLN A 478 14.48 -51.23 42.69
N LEU A 479 13.71 -50.31 43.25
CA LEU A 479 13.82 -49.89 44.66
C LEU A 479 13.51 -51.05 45.60
N LEU A 480 12.41 -51.78 45.35
CA LEU A 480 12.00 -52.95 46.13
C LEU A 480 13.05 -54.05 46.04
N GLY A 481 13.57 -54.32 44.83
CA GLY A 481 14.64 -55.31 44.62
C GLY A 481 15.94 -54.92 45.33
N LEU A 482 16.28 -53.65 45.35
CA LEU A 482 17.47 -53.11 46.01
C LEU A 482 17.34 -53.16 47.54
N GLN A 483 16.14 -52.83 48.08
CA GLN A 483 15.84 -52.98 49.52
C GLN A 483 16.02 -54.42 49.94
N THR A 484 15.42 -55.39 49.21
CA THR A 484 15.57 -56.81 49.47
C THR A 484 17.04 -57.29 49.43
N ALA A 485 17.81 -56.79 48.45
CA ALA A 485 19.23 -57.11 48.35
C ALA A 485 20.07 -56.53 49.52
N ILE A 486 19.74 -55.31 49.98
CA ILE A 486 20.38 -54.73 51.15
C ILE A 486 20.04 -55.52 52.42
N GLU A 487 18.75 -55.87 52.64
CA GLU A 487 18.34 -56.68 53.78
C GLU A 487 18.99 -58.07 53.77
N ALA A 488 19.09 -58.70 52.60
CA ALA A 488 19.78 -59.98 52.45
C ALA A 488 21.28 -59.85 52.76
N SER A 489 21.92 -58.77 52.34
CA SER A 489 23.31 -58.46 52.61
C SER A 489 23.57 -58.23 54.10
N PHE A 490 22.69 -57.49 54.79
CA PHE A 490 22.78 -57.30 56.23
C PHE A 490 22.58 -58.66 56.98
N SER A 491 21.61 -59.48 56.58
CA SER A 491 21.35 -60.79 57.17
C SER A 491 22.53 -61.75 56.97
N ALA A 492 23.13 -61.74 55.78
CA ALA A 492 24.33 -62.52 55.49
C ALA A 492 25.53 -62.04 56.32
N SER A 493 25.71 -60.74 56.47
CA SER A 493 26.79 -60.17 57.27
C SER A 493 26.62 -60.48 58.78
N ALA A 494 25.41 -60.43 59.28
CA ALA A 494 25.10 -60.84 60.68
C ALA A 494 25.44 -62.32 60.92
N ARG A 495 24.99 -63.25 60.04
CA ARG A 495 25.29 -64.64 60.12
C ARG A 495 26.78 -64.99 60.06
N ILE A 496 27.53 -64.25 59.24
CA ILE A 496 28.99 -64.43 59.14
C ILE A 496 29.69 -63.88 60.43
N SER A 497 29.23 -62.79 61.01
CA SER A 497 29.74 -62.29 62.25
C SER A 497 29.44 -63.24 63.42
N GLU A 498 28.26 -63.85 63.45
CA GLU A 498 27.89 -64.91 64.44
C GLU A 498 28.78 -66.17 64.28
N LEU A 499 29.05 -66.61 63.05
CA LEU A 499 29.92 -67.75 62.80
C LEU A 499 31.39 -67.46 63.20
N SER A 500 31.83 -66.19 63.00
CA SER A 500 33.19 -65.74 63.37
C SER A 500 33.38 -65.65 64.89
N LEU A 501 32.32 -65.34 65.63
CA LEU A 501 32.35 -65.36 67.11
C LEU A 501 32.42 -66.77 67.69
N LEU A 502 31.77 -67.76 67.01
CA LEU A 502 31.80 -69.18 67.41
C LEU A 502 33.17 -69.88 67.15
N GLU A 503 33.98 -69.34 66.23
CA GLU A 503 35.38 -69.85 66.00
C GLU A 503 36.38 -69.30 66.99
N PHE A 504 36.00 -68.27 67.83
CA PHE A 504 36.93 -67.61 68.79
C PHE A 504 36.68 -67.97 70.28
N ILE A 505 35.63 -68.78 70.53
CA ILE A 505 35.37 -69.46 71.83
C ILE A 505 35.79 -70.89 71.78
#